data_faac13fa048425e3db06463911b335d3
#
_entry.id   faac13fa048425e3db06463911b335d3
#
_cell.length_a   1.000
_cell.length_b   1.000
_cell.length_c   1.000
_cell.angle_alpha   90.00
_cell.angle_beta   90.00
_cell.angle_gamma   90.00
#
_symmetry.space_group_name_H-M   'P 1'
#
loop_
_entity.id
_entity.type
_entity.pdbx_description
1 polymer ?
#
loop_
_entity_poly.entity_id
_entity_poly.type
_entity_poly.pdbx_seq_one_letter_code
_entity_poly.pdbx_strand_id
1 'polypeptide(L)'
;MIYCVEDDRSIRELMLYTLRASGFEAAGFEDADGLFDAMKTRRPRLITLDIMLPGVDGIEILKRLRGAETTAAIPVIMASAKGTEYDRVLGLDLGADDYLAKPFSMLEMVSRIRAVLRRTGPVQALRLKLGGLEMDPDAHTVLADGERVELTLKEFDLLRLFLKHPGRVYTRDQLLEKVWGGEYFGETRTVDVHIGTLRTKLGNCGGYIRTVRGVGYRMEERK
;
A
#
# COMPACT_ATOMS: atom_id res chain seq x y z
N MET A 1 -10.33 1.88 7.70
CA MET A 1 -10.74 0.75 8.58
C MET A 1 -10.80 -0.50 7.73
N ILE A 2 -10.22 -1.62 8.21
CA ILE A 2 -10.35 -2.96 7.65
C ILE A 2 -11.26 -3.76 8.55
N TYR A 3 -12.18 -4.54 7.99
CA TYR A 3 -13.03 -5.44 8.75
C TYR A 3 -12.56 -6.88 8.56
N CYS A 4 -12.48 -7.64 9.68
CA CYS A 4 -12.09 -9.05 9.68
C CYS A 4 -13.27 -9.86 10.20
N VAL A 5 -13.78 -10.78 9.38
CA VAL A 5 -14.85 -11.71 9.78
C VAL A 5 -14.24 -13.10 9.92
N GLU A 6 -14.17 -13.58 11.13
CA GLU A 6 -13.51 -14.82 11.57
C GLU A 6 -14.15 -15.28 12.87
N ASP A 7 -14.66 -16.48 12.93
CA ASP A 7 -15.33 -17.02 14.12
C ASP A 7 -14.35 -17.39 15.24
N ASP A 8 -13.16 -17.90 14.88
CA ASP A 8 -12.12 -18.16 15.89
C ASP A 8 -11.59 -16.85 16.49
N ARG A 9 -11.87 -16.67 17.77
CA ARG A 9 -11.49 -15.48 18.53
C ARG A 9 -9.99 -15.26 18.53
N SER A 10 -9.18 -16.32 18.65
CA SER A 10 -7.72 -16.21 18.75
C SER A 10 -7.11 -15.77 17.42
N ILE A 11 -7.60 -16.34 16.31
CA ILE A 11 -7.19 -15.94 14.96
C ILE A 11 -7.63 -14.50 14.71
N ARG A 12 -8.87 -14.14 15.03
CA ARG A 12 -9.40 -12.79 14.87
C ARG A 12 -8.60 -11.75 15.65
N GLU A 13 -8.30 -12.01 16.92
CA GLU A 13 -7.48 -11.10 17.74
C GLU A 13 -6.06 -10.94 17.19
N LEU A 14 -5.43 -12.02 16.69
CA LEU A 14 -4.12 -11.98 16.06
C LEU A 14 -4.13 -11.17 14.75
N MET A 15 -5.16 -11.34 13.91
CA MET A 15 -5.35 -10.55 12.70
C MET A 15 -5.46 -9.06 13.03
N LEU A 16 -6.30 -8.69 14.02
CA LEU A 16 -6.49 -7.30 14.44
C LEU A 16 -5.21 -6.69 15.00
N TYR A 17 -4.49 -7.41 15.84
CA TYR A 17 -3.21 -6.97 16.38
C TYR A 17 -2.21 -6.67 15.26
N THR A 18 -2.07 -7.62 14.33
CA THR A 18 -1.12 -7.49 13.21
C THR A 18 -1.46 -6.33 12.28
N LEU A 19 -2.75 -6.15 11.99
CA LEU A 19 -3.20 -5.03 11.15
C LEU A 19 -2.93 -3.68 11.79
N ARG A 20 -3.21 -3.55 13.09
CA ARG A 20 -2.94 -2.31 13.84
C ARG A 20 -1.45 -2.02 13.93
N ALA A 21 -0.62 -3.03 14.20
CA ALA A 21 0.83 -2.91 14.18
C ALA A 21 1.38 -2.52 12.79
N SER A 22 0.66 -2.89 11.72
CA SER A 22 0.98 -2.53 10.33
C SER A 22 0.44 -1.16 9.89
N GLY A 23 -0.17 -0.39 10.81
CA GLY A 23 -0.67 0.96 10.57
C GLY A 23 -2.10 1.04 10.03
N PHE A 24 -2.87 -0.05 10.10
CA PHE A 24 -4.27 -0.06 9.70
C PHE A 24 -5.20 0.10 10.92
N GLU A 25 -6.29 0.85 10.76
CA GLU A 25 -7.44 0.70 11.65
C GLU A 25 -8.16 -0.61 11.31
N ALA A 26 -8.48 -1.43 12.30
CA ALA A 26 -9.14 -2.71 12.09
C ALA A 26 -10.19 -3.01 13.16
N ALA A 27 -11.30 -3.62 12.75
CA ALA A 27 -12.35 -4.17 13.60
C ALA A 27 -12.66 -5.61 13.21
N GLY A 28 -13.03 -6.45 14.18
CA GLY A 28 -13.29 -7.87 13.99
C GLY A 28 -14.72 -8.24 14.35
N PHE A 29 -15.28 -9.19 13.60
CA PHE A 29 -16.63 -9.71 13.76
C PHE A 29 -16.57 -11.23 13.71
N GLU A 30 -17.42 -11.90 14.48
CA GLU A 30 -17.48 -13.36 14.50
C GLU A 30 -18.45 -13.94 13.49
N ASP A 31 -19.38 -13.10 12.97
CA ASP A 31 -20.47 -13.51 12.10
C ASP A 31 -20.91 -12.39 11.12
N ALA A 32 -21.91 -12.74 10.32
CA ALA A 32 -22.51 -11.84 9.34
C ALA A 32 -23.26 -10.67 10.00
N ASP A 33 -23.96 -10.93 11.11
CA ASP A 33 -24.83 -9.92 11.73
C ASP A 33 -24.00 -8.79 12.31
N GLY A 34 -22.92 -9.10 13.03
CA GLY A 34 -21.98 -8.12 13.54
C GLY A 34 -21.31 -7.30 12.43
N LEU A 35 -20.95 -7.94 11.31
CA LEU A 35 -20.40 -7.26 10.13
C LEU A 35 -21.41 -6.24 9.57
N PHE A 36 -22.62 -6.68 9.24
CA PHE A 36 -23.62 -5.82 8.60
C PHE A 36 -24.10 -4.70 9.54
N ASP A 37 -24.20 -4.96 10.84
CA ASP A 37 -24.54 -3.92 11.81
C ASP A 37 -23.47 -2.84 11.90
N ALA A 38 -22.20 -3.21 11.94
CA ALA A 38 -21.10 -2.25 11.92
C ALA A 38 -21.06 -1.44 10.60
N MET A 39 -21.42 -2.04 9.48
CA MET A 39 -21.46 -1.36 8.19
C MET A 39 -22.56 -0.28 8.08
N LYS A 40 -23.60 -0.33 8.91
CA LYS A 40 -24.63 0.74 9.00
C LYS A 40 -24.04 2.05 9.52
N THR A 41 -22.99 1.97 10.33
CA THR A 41 -22.37 3.15 10.95
C THR A 41 -21.09 3.58 10.25
N ARG A 42 -20.29 2.63 9.80
CA ARG A 42 -19.00 2.93 9.13
C ARG A 42 -18.69 1.90 8.04
N ARG A 43 -18.50 2.39 6.82
CA ARG A 43 -18.12 1.56 5.69
C ARG A 43 -16.62 1.18 5.76
N PRO A 44 -16.26 -0.12 5.63
CA PRO A 44 -14.84 -0.53 5.59
C PRO A 44 -14.21 -0.19 4.23
N ARG A 45 -12.88 -0.10 4.23
CA ARG A 45 -12.08 0.01 3.01
C ARG A 45 -11.78 -1.35 2.38
N LEU A 46 -11.85 -2.42 3.16
CA LEU A 46 -11.64 -3.80 2.76
C LEU A 46 -12.20 -4.73 3.83
N ILE A 47 -12.70 -5.88 3.41
CA ILE A 47 -13.14 -6.97 4.29
C ILE A 47 -12.26 -8.19 4.05
N THR A 48 -11.69 -8.79 5.12
CA THR A 48 -11.21 -10.17 5.10
C THR A 48 -12.33 -11.05 5.63
N LEU A 49 -12.70 -12.10 4.90
CA LEU A 49 -13.91 -12.88 5.15
C LEU A 49 -13.58 -14.36 5.13
N ASP A 50 -13.75 -15.02 6.28
CA ASP A 50 -13.69 -16.48 6.31
C ASP A 50 -14.87 -17.07 5.54
N ILE A 51 -14.61 -18.16 4.79
CA ILE A 51 -15.67 -18.92 4.14
C ILE A 51 -16.41 -19.77 5.15
N MET A 52 -15.71 -20.37 6.11
CA MET A 52 -16.28 -21.33 7.06
C MET A 52 -16.79 -20.66 8.32
N LEU A 53 -17.78 -19.79 8.18
CA LEU A 53 -18.43 -19.16 9.33
C LEU A 53 -19.65 -19.98 9.80
N PRO A 54 -19.95 -19.98 11.11
CA PRO A 54 -21.16 -20.60 11.63
C PRO A 54 -22.42 -19.83 11.18
N GLY A 55 -23.45 -20.57 10.82
CA GLY A 55 -24.73 -20.01 10.39
C GLY A 55 -24.75 -19.58 8.92
N VAL A 56 -24.28 -18.38 8.62
CA VAL A 56 -24.22 -17.88 7.24
C VAL A 56 -22.77 -17.95 6.74
N ASP A 57 -22.53 -18.77 5.71
CA ASP A 57 -21.19 -18.95 5.20
C ASP A 57 -20.67 -17.69 4.47
N GLY A 58 -19.33 -17.57 4.36
CA GLY A 58 -18.69 -16.40 3.76
C GLY A 58 -19.03 -16.17 2.29
N ILE A 59 -19.38 -17.22 1.55
CA ILE A 59 -19.81 -17.11 0.13
C ILE A 59 -21.16 -16.41 0.05
N GLU A 60 -22.08 -16.74 0.95
CA GLU A 60 -23.40 -16.07 1.01
C GLU A 60 -23.24 -14.60 1.44
N ILE A 61 -22.35 -14.32 2.38
CA ILE A 61 -22.01 -12.93 2.77
C ILE A 61 -21.45 -12.19 1.56
N LEU A 62 -20.52 -12.78 0.81
CA LEU A 62 -19.96 -12.16 -0.40
C LEU A 62 -21.05 -11.84 -1.43
N LYS A 63 -21.97 -12.77 -1.70
CA LYS A 63 -23.11 -12.56 -2.61
C LYS A 63 -23.99 -11.39 -2.16
N ARG A 64 -24.29 -11.29 -0.86
CA ARG A 64 -25.04 -10.15 -0.30
C ARG A 64 -24.30 -8.83 -0.46
N LEU A 65 -22.98 -8.81 -0.24
CA LEU A 65 -22.17 -7.62 -0.44
C LEU A 65 -22.15 -7.18 -1.91
N ARG A 66 -22.07 -8.11 -2.86
CA ARG A 66 -22.09 -7.83 -4.30
C ARG A 66 -23.47 -7.47 -4.83
N GLY A 67 -24.53 -7.98 -4.23
CA GLY A 67 -25.92 -7.71 -4.62
C GLY A 67 -26.45 -6.32 -4.22
N ALA A 68 -25.79 -5.60 -3.34
CA ALA A 68 -26.22 -4.28 -2.89
C ALA A 68 -25.29 -3.20 -3.44
N GLU A 69 -25.84 -2.22 -4.16
CA GLU A 69 -25.10 -1.12 -4.81
C GLU A 69 -24.17 -0.37 -3.83
N THR A 70 -24.60 -0.21 -2.58
CA THR A 70 -23.84 0.46 -1.53
C THR A 70 -22.60 -0.30 -1.06
N THR A 71 -22.53 -1.61 -1.25
CA THR A 71 -21.46 -2.48 -0.77
C THR A 71 -20.70 -3.21 -1.86
N ALA A 72 -21.25 -3.27 -3.08
CA ALA A 72 -20.67 -4.02 -4.20
C ALA A 72 -19.23 -3.65 -4.52
N ALA A 73 -18.84 -2.39 -4.32
CA ALA A 73 -17.49 -1.89 -4.59
C ALA A 73 -16.51 -2.06 -3.41
N ILE A 74 -16.94 -2.64 -2.27
CA ILE A 74 -16.04 -2.89 -1.14
C ILE A 74 -15.15 -4.08 -1.48
N PRO A 75 -13.81 -3.93 -1.44
CA PRO A 75 -12.90 -5.04 -1.69
C PRO A 75 -13.04 -6.14 -0.64
N VAL A 76 -13.05 -7.39 -1.10
CA VAL A 76 -13.17 -8.58 -0.24
C VAL A 76 -12.03 -9.56 -0.53
N ILE A 77 -11.29 -9.94 0.50
CA ILE A 77 -10.34 -11.06 0.48
C ILE A 77 -10.98 -12.22 1.19
N MET A 78 -11.20 -13.32 0.47
CA MET A 78 -11.72 -14.55 1.07
C MET A 78 -10.60 -15.30 1.77
N ALA A 79 -10.86 -15.82 2.99
CA ALA A 79 -9.95 -16.72 3.70
C ALA A 79 -10.60 -18.10 3.83
N SER A 80 -9.87 -19.19 3.55
CA SER A 80 -10.44 -20.55 3.66
C SER A 80 -9.39 -21.62 3.91
N ALA A 81 -9.75 -22.61 4.73
CA ALA A 81 -9.03 -23.87 4.88
C ALA A 81 -9.22 -24.82 3.68
N LYS A 82 -10.24 -24.58 2.84
CA LYS A 82 -10.47 -25.36 1.62
C LYS A 82 -9.55 -24.86 0.52
N GLY A 83 -8.36 -25.45 0.42
CA GLY A 83 -7.34 -25.12 -0.58
C GLY A 83 -7.57 -25.77 -1.94
N THR A 84 -8.81 -26.16 -2.29
CA THR A 84 -9.08 -26.70 -3.63
C THR A 84 -9.06 -25.56 -4.65
N GLU A 85 -8.49 -25.82 -5.82
CA GLU A 85 -8.49 -24.88 -6.95
C GLU A 85 -9.92 -24.41 -7.28
N TYR A 86 -10.89 -25.31 -7.10
CA TYR A 86 -12.31 -25.05 -7.31
C TYR A 86 -12.88 -23.98 -6.37
N ASP A 87 -12.58 -24.03 -5.05
CA ASP A 87 -13.09 -23.06 -4.09
C ASP A 87 -12.50 -21.67 -4.34
N ARG A 88 -11.24 -21.63 -4.80
CA ARG A 88 -10.55 -20.38 -5.16
C ARG A 88 -11.13 -19.76 -6.42
N VAL A 89 -11.38 -20.55 -7.44
CA VAL A 89 -12.02 -20.12 -8.70
C VAL A 89 -13.43 -19.63 -8.41
N LEU A 90 -14.22 -20.39 -7.66
CA LEU A 90 -15.59 -20.01 -7.30
C LEU A 90 -15.65 -18.68 -6.53
N GLY A 91 -14.75 -18.45 -5.56
CA GLY A 91 -14.71 -17.19 -4.81
C GLY A 91 -14.37 -16.00 -5.69
N LEU A 92 -13.43 -16.16 -6.62
CA LEU A 92 -13.05 -15.10 -7.57
C LEU A 92 -14.15 -14.83 -8.59
N ASP A 93 -14.80 -15.86 -9.12
CA ASP A 93 -15.92 -15.75 -10.07
C ASP A 93 -17.14 -15.05 -9.42
N LEU A 94 -17.32 -15.22 -8.11
CA LEU A 94 -18.34 -14.52 -7.32
C LEU A 94 -17.97 -13.08 -6.97
N GLY A 95 -16.80 -12.62 -7.42
CA GLY A 95 -16.37 -11.24 -7.29
C GLY A 95 -15.52 -10.93 -6.05
N ALA A 96 -14.86 -11.93 -5.46
CA ALA A 96 -13.78 -11.66 -4.48
C ALA A 96 -12.58 -11.02 -5.19
N ASP A 97 -11.88 -10.11 -4.50
CA ASP A 97 -10.73 -9.39 -5.05
C ASP A 97 -9.41 -10.15 -4.88
N ASP A 98 -9.34 -11.04 -3.89
CA ASP A 98 -8.22 -11.97 -3.67
C ASP A 98 -8.65 -13.12 -2.75
N TYR A 99 -7.77 -14.12 -2.62
CA TYR A 99 -7.98 -15.32 -1.84
C TYR A 99 -6.76 -15.63 -0.96
N LEU A 100 -7.01 -16.03 0.29
CA LEU A 100 -6.00 -16.35 1.28
C LEU A 100 -6.21 -17.79 1.79
N ALA A 101 -5.32 -18.71 1.46
CA ALA A 101 -5.43 -20.11 1.86
C ALA A 101 -4.96 -20.29 3.32
N LYS A 102 -5.79 -20.85 4.19
CA LYS A 102 -5.42 -21.27 5.56
C LYS A 102 -4.64 -22.59 5.53
N PRO A 103 -3.54 -22.74 6.30
CA PRO A 103 -2.95 -21.72 7.17
C PRO A 103 -2.11 -20.69 6.40
N PHE A 104 -2.28 -19.42 6.71
CA PHE A 104 -1.51 -18.32 6.14
C PHE A 104 -0.67 -17.59 7.19
N SER A 105 0.42 -16.96 6.76
CA SER A 105 1.17 -16.08 7.63
C SER A 105 0.49 -14.71 7.76
N MET A 106 0.59 -14.09 8.93
CA MET A 106 0.08 -12.72 9.14
C MET A 106 0.74 -11.71 8.19
N LEU A 107 2.00 -11.95 7.81
CA LEU A 107 2.72 -11.13 6.85
C LEU A 107 2.13 -11.25 5.44
N GLU A 108 1.73 -12.45 5.02
CA GLU A 108 1.04 -12.68 3.75
C GLU A 108 -0.30 -11.94 3.71
N MET A 109 -1.10 -12.07 4.77
CA MET A 109 -2.38 -11.36 4.90
C MET A 109 -2.19 -9.85 4.71
N VAL A 110 -1.25 -9.23 5.42
CA VAL A 110 -0.97 -7.79 5.30
C VAL A 110 -0.52 -7.41 3.89
N SER A 111 0.32 -8.24 3.26
CA SER A 111 0.81 -8.00 1.90
C SER A 111 -0.32 -8.04 0.87
N ARG A 112 -1.24 -9.00 0.98
CA ARG A 112 -2.42 -9.11 0.10
C ARG A 112 -3.39 -7.95 0.31
N ILE A 113 -3.66 -7.57 1.56
CA ILE A 113 -4.49 -6.41 1.89
C ILE A 113 -3.93 -5.15 1.23
N ARG A 114 -2.61 -4.90 1.34
CA ARG A 114 -1.95 -3.78 0.67
C ARG A 114 -2.11 -3.85 -0.85
N ALA A 115 -1.94 -5.02 -1.45
CA ALA A 115 -2.06 -5.22 -2.88
C ALA A 115 -3.49 -4.97 -3.38
N VAL A 116 -4.50 -5.44 -2.66
CA VAL A 116 -5.92 -5.22 -3.00
C VAL A 116 -6.28 -3.76 -2.83
N LEU A 117 -5.95 -3.12 -1.70
CA LEU A 117 -6.23 -1.70 -1.46
C LEU A 117 -5.56 -0.78 -2.49
N ARG A 118 -4.41 -1.16 -3.02
CA ARG A 118 -3.73 -0.44 -4.10
C ARG A 118 -4.51 -0.51 -5.41
N ARG A 119 -5.15 -1.65 -5.71
CA ARG A 119 -5.93 -1.86 -6.96
C ARG A 119 -7.34 -1.27 -6.91
N THR A 120 -7.97 -1.30 -5.74
CA THR A 120 -9.40 -1.01 -5.56
C THR A 120 -9.68 0.29 -4.81
N GLY A 121 -8.68 0.87 -4.15
CA GLY A 121 -8.83 2.19 -3.54
C GLY A 121 -9.19 3.23 -4.59
N PRO A 122 -9.93 4.28 -4.22
CA PRO A 122 -9.92 5.47 -5.08
C PRO A 122 -8.45 5.77 -5.35
N VAL A 123 -8.13 6.13 -6.58
CA VAL A 123 -6.77 6.54 -7.01
C VAL A 123 -6.36 7.82 -6.25
N GLN A 124 -6.34 7.77 -4.93
CA GLN A 124 -5.39 8.44 -4.09
C GLN A 124 -4.23 7.46 -3.93
N ALA A 125 -3.60 7.12 -5.07
CA ALA A 125 -2.17 6.86 -5.04
C ALA A 125 -1.62 7.89 -4.05
N LEU A 126 -0.78 7.46 -3.11
CA LEU A 126 0.04 8.38 -2.33
C LEU A 126 0.93 9.12 -3.34
N ARG A 127 0.27 9.94 -4.20
CA ARG A 127 0.98 10.80 -5.14
C ARG A 127 1.72 11.78 -4.28
N LEU A 128 3.01 11.58 -4.22
CA LEU A 128 3.89 12.53 -3.59
C LEU A 128 3.96 13.72 -4.54
N LYS A 129 3.61 14.91 -4.04
CA LYS A 129 3.61 16.15 -4.84
C LYS A 129 4.45 17.21 -4.17
N LEU A 130 5.19 17.93 -4.99
CA LEU A 130 5.90 19.14 -4.59
C LEU A 130 6.03 20.07 -5.80
N GLY A 131 5.32 21.18 -5.80
CA GLY A 131 5.25 22.06 -6.97
C GLY A 131 4.80 21.34 -8.23
N GLY A 132 5.59 21.40 -9.30
CA GLY A 132 5.35 20.70 -10.56
C GLY A 132 5.69 19.20 -10.56
N LEU A 133 6.24 18.64 -9.46
CA LEU A 133 6.56 17.23 -9.35
C LEU A 133 5.37 16.43 -8.84
N GLU A 134 5.03 15.35 -9.55
CA GLU A 134 4.09 14.34 -9.11
C GLU A 134 4.74 12.96 -9.24
N MET A 135 4.68 12.16 -8.19
CA MET A 135 5.18 10.79 -8.18
C MET A 135 4.11 9.85 -7.67
N ASP A 136 3.86 8.79 -8.43
CA ASP A 136 3.06 7.66 -8.01
C ASP A 136 4.01 6.47 -7.69
N PRO A 137 4.28 6.21 -6.40
CA PRO A 137 5.18 5.14 -6.01
C PRO A 137 4.70 3.74 -6.37
N ASP A 138 3.38 3.55 -6.47
CA ASP A 138 2.77 2.26 -6.74
C ASP A 138 2.73 1.95 -8.23
N ALA A 139 2.42 2.94 -9.05
CA ALA A 139 2.49 2.83 -10.52
C ALA A 139 3.92 2.99 -11.06
N HIS A 140 4.90 3.31 -10.19
CA HIS A 140 6.29 3.60 -10.56
C HIS A 140 6.41 4.69 -11.64
N THR A 141 5.59 5.75 -11.53
CA THR A 141 5.55 6.85 -12.49
C THR A 141 5.91 8.17 -11.86
N VAL A 142 6.56 9.03 -12.65
CA VAL A 142 6.94 10.39 -12.26
C VAL A 142 6.52 11.36 -13.36
N LEU A 143 5.91 12.47 -12.96
CA LEU A 143 5.63 13.62 -13.82
C LEU A 143 6.39 14.83 -13.30
N ALA A 144 7.03 15.58 -14.19
CA ALA A 144 7.62 16.89 -13.93
C ALA A 144 6.95 17.90 -14.85
N ASP A 145 6.29 18.90 -14.28
CA ASP A 145 5.49 19.90 -15.00
C ASP A 145 4.46 19.27 -15.97
N GLY A 146 3.88 18.11 -15.58
CA GLY A 146 2.91 17.35 -16.36
C GLY A 146 3.51 16.37 -17.38
N GLU A 147 4.79 16.42 -17.64
CA GLU A 147 5.52 15.54 -18.57
C GLU A 147 6.05 14.28 -17.86
N ARG A 148 5.91 13.12 -18.50
CA ARG A 148 6.43 11.85 -17.95
C ARG A 148 7.95 11.82 -18.00
N VAL A 149 8.57 11.47 -16.84
CA VAL A 149 10.03 11.36 -16.71
C VAL A 149 10.43 9.92 -16.43
N GLU A 150 11.36 9.39 -17.22
CA GLU A 150 11.92 8.05 -17.02
C GLU A 150 13.14 8.11 -16.08
N LEU A 151 13.00 7.49 -14.93
CA LEU A 151 14.04 7.39 -13.92
C LEU A 151 14.56 5.97 -13.79
N THR A 152 15.85 5.83 -13.50
CA THR A 152 16.39 4.56 -13.02
C THR A 152 15.85 4.25 -11.61
N LEU A 153 15.94 2.98 -11.17
CA LEU A 153 15.47 2.58 -9.85
C LEU A 153 16.06 3.44 -8.71
N LYS A 154 17.36 3.74 -8.78
CA LYS A 154 18.03 4.55 -7.76
C LYS A 154 17.64 6.03 -7.78
N GLU A 155 17.44 6.60 -8.96
CA GLU A 155 16.91 7.96 -9.11
C GLU A 155 15.47 8.06 -8.61
N PHE A 156 14.65 7.04 -8.88
CA PHE A 156 13.30 6.93 -8.38
C PHE A 156 13.26 6.85 -6.84
N ASP A 157 14.10 6.01 -6.23
CA ASP A 157 14.19 5.86 -4.78
C ASP A 157 14.69 7.14 -4.09
N LEU A 158 15.66 7.84 -4.70
CA LEU A 158 16.13 9.15 -4.21
C LEU A 158 14.99 10.17 -4.23
N LEU A 159 14.28 10.28 -5.35
CA LEU A 159 13.16 11.21 -5.50
C LEU A 159 12.04 10.90 -4.50
N ARG A 160 11.69 9.61 -4.35
CA ARG A 160 10.69 9.14 -3.37
C ARG A 160 11.07 9.50 -1.94
N LEU A 161 12.34 9.34 -1.57
CA LEU A 161 12.84 9.69 -0.24
C LEU A 161 12.70 11.18 0.04
N PHE A 162 13.05 12.02 -0.93
CA PHE A 162 12.93 13.47 -0.81
C PHE A 162 11.49 13.94 -0.75
N LEU A 163 10.63 13.44 -1.62
CA LEU A 163 9.21 13.80 -1.66
C LEU A 163 8.43 13.35 -0.43
N LYS A 164 8.86 12.28 0.24
CA LYS A 164 8.28 11.86 1.53
C LYS A 164 8.61 12.81 2.68
N HIS A 165 9.70 13.55 2.58
CA HIS A 165 10.20 14.41 3.66
C HIS A 165 10.73 15.74 3.11
N PRO A 166 9.86 16.60 2.54
CA PRO A 166 10.28 17.90 2.04
C PRO A 166 10.93 18.74 3.14
N GLY A 167 11.97 19.50 2.78
CA GLY A 167 12.73 20.35 3.71
C GLY A 167 13.78 19.60 4.55
N ARG A 168 13.70 18.26 4.67
CA ARG A 168 14.68 17.49 5.42
C ARG A 168 16.03 17.44 4.70
N VAL A 169 17.10 17.72 5.41
CA VAL A 169 18.47 17.54 4.91
C VAL A 169 18.92 16.10 5.15
N TYR A 170 19.47 15.48 4.12
CA TYR A 170 20.10 14.17 4.18
C TYR A 170 21.58 14.30 3.87
N THR A 171 22.45 13.70 4.69
CA THR A 171 23.86 13.56 4.34
C THR A 171 24.05 12.57 3.20
N ARG A 172 25.22 12.61 2.55
CA ARG A 172 25.55 11.65 1.49
C ARG A 172 25.53 10.21 1.98
N ASP A 173 26.06 9.97 3.18
CA ASP A 173 26.06 8.65 3.83
C ASP A 173 24.64 8.16 4.10
N GLN A 174 23.76 9.03 4.62
CA GLN A 174 22.35 8.70 4.84
C GLN A 174 21.61 8.38 3.55
N LEU A 175 21.89 9.09 2.45
CA LEU A 175 21.30 8.80 1.15
C LEU A 175 21.82 7.47 0.60
N LEU A 176 23.12 7.22 0.74
CA LEU A 176 23.74 5.97 0.32
C LEU A 176 23.13 4.78 1.07
N GLU A 177 23.09 4.84 2.40
CA GLU A 177 22.50 3.79 3.24
C GLU A 177 21.03 3.51 2.89
N LYS A 178 20.20 4.58 2.78
CA LYS A 178 18.75 4.45 2.57
C LYS A 178 18.35 3.98 1.17
N VAL A 179 19.16 4.29 0.15
CA VAL A 179 18.84 4.03 -1.25
C VAL A 179 19.62 2.85 -1.83
N TRP A 180 20.86 2.63 -1.37
CA TRP A 180 21.69 1.50 -1.84
C TRP A 180 21.76 0.34 -0.86
N GLY A 181 21.44 0.60 0.42
CA GLY A 181 21.52 -0.39 1.50
C GLY A 181 22.87 -0.41 2.21
N GLY A 182 22.90 -0.94 3.46
CA GLY A 182 24.10 -0.92 4.31
C GLY A 182 25.27 -1.81 3.83
N GLU A 183 25.05 -2.69 2.87
CA GLU A 183 26.09 -3.56 2.28
C GLU A 183 26.78 -2.94 1.05
N TYR A 184 26.42 -1.73 0.69
CA TYR A 184 27.06 -1.05 -0.46
C TYR A 184 28.37 -0.40 -0.03
N PHE A 185 29.50 -0.97 -0.45
CA PHE A 185 30.88 -0.51 -0.17
C PHE A 185 31.40 0.56 -1.16
N GLY A 186 30.52 1.18 -1.95
CA GLY A 186 30.92 2.21 -2.91
C GLY A 186 31.12 3.60 -2.30
N GLU A 187 31.77 4.47 -3.04
CA GLU A 187 32.04 5.85 -2.61
C GLU A 187 30.76 6.70 -2.57
N THR A 188 30.69 7.64 -1.64
CA THR A 188 29.59 8.61 -1.49
C THR A 188 29.40 9.51 -2.72
N ARG A 189 30.42 9.63 -3.59
CA ARG A 189 30.36 10.29 -4.90
C ARG A 189 29.27 9.71 -5.83
N THR A 190 28.93 8.43 -5.68
CA THR A 190 27.81 7.82 -6.41
C THR A 190 26.51 8.59 -6.21
N VAL A 191 26.25 9.09 -5.01
CA VAL A 191 25.08 9.93 -4.70
C VAL A 191 25.09 11.20 -5.53
N ASP A 192 26.25 11.89 -5.61
CA ASP A 192 26.38 13.17 -6.32
C ASP A 192 26.10 12.99 -7.83
N VAL A 193 26.56 11.89 -8.43
CA VAL A 193 26.28 11.55 -9.84
C VAL A 193 24.78 11.35 -10.05
N HIS A 194 24.12 10.53 -9.22
CA HIS A 194 22.68 10.28 -9.37
C HIS A 194 21.83 11.54 -9.09
N ILE A 195 22.25 12.40 -8.18
CA ILE A 195 21.60 13.70 -7.97
C ILE A 195 21.77 14.61 -9.19
N GLY A 196 22.94 14.59 -9.82
CA GLY A 196 23.19 15.34 -11.05
C GLY A 196 22.28 14.91 -12.19
N THR A 197 22.23 13.60 -12.48
CA THR A 197 21.39 13.04 -13.54
C THR A 197 19.90 13.22 -13.21
N LEU A 198 19.48 13.02 -11.96
CA LEU A 198 18.10 13.23 -11.51
C LEU A 198 17.67 14.69 -11.75
N ARG A 199 18.49 15.68 -11.38
CA ARG A 199 18.19 17.09 -11.64
C ARG A 199 18.00 17.37 -13.13
N THR A 200 18.86 16.82 -13.97
CA THR A 200 18.78 16.99 -15.43
C THR A 200 17.48 16.41 -15.98
N LYS A 201 17.11 15.18 -15.56
CA LYS A 201 15.89 14.51 -16.00
C LYS A 201 14.62 15.22 -15.56
N LEU A 202 14.63 15.81 -14.37
CA LEU A 202 13.48 16.55 -13.82
C LEU A 202 13.32 17.97 -14.41
N GLY A 203 14.20 18.41 -15.28
CA GLY A 203 14.11 19.72 -15.94
C GLY A 203 14.04 20.88 -14.92
N ASN A 204 13.03 21.74 -15.06
CA ASN A 204 12.82 22.87 -14.14
C ASN A 204 12.60 22.42 -12.69
N CYS A 205 11.92 21.30 -12.51
CA CYS A 205 11.66 20.71 -11.18
C CYS A 205 12.95 20.17 -10.52
N GLY A 206 14.01 19.90 -11.26
CA GLY A 206 15.32 19.51 -10.72
C GLY A 206 15.91 20.56 -9.78
N GLY A 207 15.54 21.82 -9.95
CA GLY A 207 15.88 22.92 -9.05
C GLY A 207 15.33 22.80 -7.63
N TYR A 208 14.35 21.94 -7.39
CA TYR A 208 13.83 21.68 -6.03
C TYR A 208 14.82 20.87 -5.18
N ILE A 209 15.72 20.09 -5.79
CA ILE A 209 16.79 19.41 -5.07
C ILE A 209 17.92 20.41 -4.82
N ARG A 210 18.10 20.83 -3.57
CA ARG A 210 19.11 21.80 -3.14
C ARG A 210 20.32 21.12 -2.54
N THR A 211 21.51 21.65 -2.87
CA THR A 211 22.75 21.25 -2.21
C THR A 211 22.92 22.04 -0.93
N VAL A 212 23.09 21.37 0.20
CA VAL A 212 23.50 21.95 1.46
C VAL A 212 25.01 21.75 1.58
N ARG A 213 25.77 22.84 1.34
CA ARG A 213 27.25 22.79 1.28
C ARG A 213 27.84 22.16 2.54
N GLY A 214 28.77 21.23 2.37
CA GLY A 214 29.43 20.52 3.47
C GLY A 214 28.58 19.43 4.13
N VAL A 215 27.27 19.32 3.82
CA VAL A 215 26.35 18.37 4.47
C VAL A 215 25.81 17.34 3.46
N GLY A 216 25.05 17.77 2.46
CA GLY A 216 24.37 16.86 1.54
C GLY A 216 23.28 17.54 0.73
N TYR A 217 22.06 16.98 0.73
CA TYR A 217 20.97 17.41 -0.13
C TYR A 217 19.64 17.50 0.62
N ARG A 218 18.77 18.38 0.18
CA ARG A 218 17.35 18.45 0.58
C ARG A 218 16.47 18.78 -0.62
N MET A 219 15.19 18.52 -0.50
CA MET A 219 14.20 18.96 -1.47
C MET A 219 13.27 20.00 -0.87
N GLU A 220 13.09 21.10 -1.58
CA GLU A 220 12.18 22.18 -1.18
C GLU A 220 11.62 22.86 -2.42
N GLU A 221 10.37 23.31 -2.34
CA GLU A 221 9.75 24.08 -3.39
C GLU A 221 10.45 25.44 -3.51
N ARG A 222 10.61 25.89 -4.74
CA ARG A 222 11.18 27.22 -5.00
C ARG A 222 10.08 28.26 -4.74
N LYS A 223 10.28 29.10 -3.71
CA LYS A 223 9.45 30.29 -3.53
C LYS A 223 9.69 31.27 -4.64
#